data_405405edbc945e1e5435eba2336aeeaa
#
_entry.id   405405edbc945e1e5435eba2336aeeaa
#
_cell.length_a   1.000
_cell.length_b   1.000
_cell.length_c   1.000
_cell.angle_alpha   90.00
_cell.angle_beta   90.00
_cell.angle_gamma   90.00
#
_symmetry.space_group_name_H-M   'P 1'
#
loop_
_entity.id
_entity.type
_entity.pdbx_description
1 polymer ?
#
loop_
_entity_poly.entity_id
_entity_poly.type
_entity_poly.pdbx_seq_one_letter_code
_entity_poly.pdbx_strand_id
1 'polypeptide(L)'
;MNAGYFKRVKELFPNASVVIDRFHLVQLINRALNVTRIKTMNTYRTASPAAAKDYRKLKRYWKLFLKESNDLDYQTYHYYRLFKKVITETEIMDYLLSLNSQLKETYQLYQDLLYCSKKNDYEGFKDLILMTKKHELSPSMETSILTLKKHLPRIKNTFQSTLSNGSLEGSINKIKLIKRIAYGYRNFYNYRDRILLSFSDKKIGNENAMVFAA
;
A
#
# COMPACT_ATOMS: atom_id res chain seq x y z
N MET A 1 2.07 10.48 3.17
CA MET A 1 2.16 11.67 2.29
C MET A 1 2.62 12.85 3.12
N ASN A 2 3.77 13.43 2.81
CA ASN A 2 4.37 14.49 3.63
C ASN A 2 3.96 15.86 3.10
N ALA A 3 3.13 16.62 3.86
CA ALA A 3 2.59 17.91 3.44
C ALA A 3 3.68 18.96 3.18
N GLY A 4 4.82 18.89 3.85
CA GLY A 4 5.95 19.81 3.66
C GLY A 4 6.57 19.77 2.26
N TYR A 5 6.52 18.63 1.58
CA TYR A 5 7.03 18.52 0.21
C TYR A 5 6.19 19.31 -0.80
N PHE A 6 4.87 19.31 -0.66
CA PHE A 6 3.99 19.96 -1.63
C PHE A 6 4.15 21.50 -1.67
N LYS A 7 4.46 22.11 -0.53
CA LYS A 7 4.73 23.55 -0.48
C LYS A 7 6.03 23.87 -1.20
N ARG A 8 7.11 23.15 -0.89
CA ARG A 8 8.43 23.34 -1.51
C ARG A 8 8.43 23.09 -3.01
N VAL A 9 7.70 22.06 -3.49
CA VAL A 9 7.60 21.78 -4.93
C VAL A 9 6.96 22.96 -5.66
N LYS A 10 5.91 23.58 -5.12
CA LYS A 10 5.29 24.77 -5.73
C LYS A 10 6.22 25.98 -5.77
N GLU A 11 7.04 26.16 -4.73
CA GLU A 11 7.98 27.26 -4.65
C GLU A 11 9.18 27.10 -5.59
N LEU A 12 9.72 25.89 -5.69
CA LEU A 12 10.93 25.62 -6.47
C LEU A 12 10.65 25.24 -7.92
N PHE A 13 9.49 24.62 -8.18
CA PHE A 13 9.11 24.08 -9.50
C PHE A 13 7.65 24.44 -9.81
N PRO A 14 7.33 25.70 -10.12
CA PRO A 14 5.95 26.17 -10.30
C PRO A 14 5.18 25.45 -11.40
N ASN A 15 5.87 24.97 -12.43
CA ASN A 15 5.30 24.24 -13.56
C ASN A 15 5.25 22.71 -13.38
N ALA A 16 5.73 22.19 -12.26
CA ALA A 16 5.76 20.74 -12.01
C ALA A 16 4.40 20.20 -11.58
N SER A 17 4.02 19.08 -12.15
CA SER A 17 2.86 18.29 -11.70
C SER A 17 3.30 17.28 -10.65
N VAL A 18 2.64 17.31 -9.49
CA VAL A 18 2.91 16.35 -8.42
C VAL A 18 2.14 15.06 -8.68
N VAL A 19 2.87 13.97 -8.81
CA VAL A 19 2.34 12.60 -8.93
C VAL A 19 2.57 11.85 -7.63
N ILE A 20 1.55 11.19 -7.11
CA ILE A 20 1.64 10.32 -5.93
C ILE A 20 1.79 8.88 -6.45
N ASP A 21 2.87 8.19 -6.08
CA ASP A 21 3.05 6.80 -6.49
C ASP A 21 1.88 5.92 -6.02
N ARG A 22 1.35 5.08 -6.92
CA ARG A 22 0.23 4.15 -6.65
C ARG A 22 0.51 3.22 -5.48
N PHE A 23 1.76 2.81 -5.34
CA PHE A 23 2.18 2.00 -4.20
C PHE A 23 1.81 2.66 -2.86
N HIS A 24 2.00 3.98 -2.73
CA HIS A 24 1.65 4.69 -1.51
C HIS A 24 0.13 4.80 -1.29
N LEU A 25 -0.68 4.85 -2.35
CA LEU A 25 -2.14 4.82 -2.24
C LEU A 25 -2.60 3.46 -1.71
N VAL A 26 -2.16 2.39 -2.35
CA VAL A 26 -2.47 1.01 -1.95
C VAL A 26 -1.94 0.72 -0.54
N GLN A 27 -0.73 1.16 -0.20
CA GLN A 27 -0.16 0.98 1.13
C GLN A 27 -0.98 1.67 2.22
N LEU A 28 -1.56 2.85 1.93
CA LEU A 28 -2.39 3.60 2.89
C LEU A 28 -3.66 2.81 3.24
N ILE A 29 -4.40 2.35 2.23
CA ILE A 29 -5.64 1.59 2.44
C ILE A 29 -5.39 0.20 3.03
N ASN A 30 -4.32 -0.46 2.61
CA ASN A 30 -3.88 -1.75 3.15
C ASN A 30 -3.55 -1.64 4.65
N ARG A 31 -2.81 -0.59 5.04
CA ARG A 31 -2.52 -0.33 6.47
C ARG A 31 -3.79 -0.12 7.27
N ALA A 32 -4.77 0.62 6.74
CA ALA A 32 -6.05 0.85 7.39
C ALA A 32 -6.83 -0.45 7.60
N LEU A 33 -6.92 -1.30 6.57
CA LEU A 33 -7.54 -2.63 6.66
C LEU A 33 -6.85 -3.50 7.72
N ASN A 34 -5.51 -3.55 7.72
CA ASN A 34 -4.77 -4.36 8.69
C ASN A 34 -4.96 -3.87 10.13
N VAL A 35 -5.00 -2.55 10.35
CA VAL A 35 -5.31 -1.97 11.68
C VAL A 35 -6.72 -2.37 12.12
N THR A 36 -7.69 -2.34 11.21
CA THR A 36 -9.07 -2.76 11.49
C THR A 36 -9.12 -4.23 11.88
N ARG A 37 -8.48 -5.10 11.09
CA ARG A 37 -8.36 -6.53 11.40
C ARG A 37 -7.73 -6.77 12.78
N ILE A 38 -6.65 -6.06 13.12
CA ILE A 38 -5.98 -6.20 14.43
C ILE A 38 -6.90 -5.74 15.55
N LYS A 39 -7.62 -4.63 15.39
CA LYS A 39 -8.59 -4.18 16.39
C LYS A 39 -9.70 -5.21 16.59
N THR A 40 -10.32 -5.67 15.50
CA THR A 40 -11.32 -6.75 15.54
C THR A 40 -10.76 -8.01 16.18
N MET A 41 -9.56 -8.44 15.80
CA MET A 41 -8.90 -9.59 16.40
C MET A 41 -8.76 -9.45 17.94
N ASN A 42 -8.37 -8.28 18.41
CA ASN A 42 -8.15 -8.04 19.84
C ASN A 42 -9.43 -8.07 20.65
N THR A 43 -10.61 -7.78 20.09
CA THR A 43 -11.89 -7.95 20.80
C THR A 43 -12.19 -9.41 21.15
N TYR A 44 -11.67 -10.35 20.37
CA TYR A 44 -11.81 -11.79 20.61
C TYR A 44 -10.76 -12.39 21.56
N ARG A 45 -9.77 -11.60 21.99
CA ARG A 45 -8.60 -12.15 22.76
C ARG A 45 -9.03 -12.69 24.12
N THR A 46 -9.90 -11.99 24.84
CA THR A 46 -10.28 -12.27 26.24
C THR A 46 -11.77 -12.51 26.45
N ALA A 47 -12.59 -12.48 25.38
CA ALA A 47 -14.05 -12.51 25.52
C ALA A 47 -14.57 -13.87 26.00
N SER A 48 -14.04 -14.98 25.49
CA SER A 48 -14.39 -16.34 25.92
C SER A 48 -13.42 -17.38 25.33
N PRO A 49 -13.41 -18.65 25.84
CA PRO A 49 -12.64 -19.73 25.20
C PRO A 49 -13.00 -20.00 23.75
N ALA A 50 -14.27 -19.79 23.36
CA ALA A 50 -14.73 -19.91 21.98
C ALA A 50 -14.18 -18.76 21.14
N ALA A 51 -14.30 -17.52 21.63
CA ALA A 51 -13.77 -16.31 20.98
C ALA A 51 -12.24 -16.37 20.79
N ALA A 52 -11.52 -16.99 21.71
CA ALA A 52 -10.08 -17.20 21.57
C ALA A 52 -9.69 -18.07 20.34
N LYS A 53 -10.62 -18.87 19.81
CA LYS A 53 -10.40 -19.58 18.53
C LYS A 53 -10.44 -18.60 17.36
N ASP A 54 -11.35 -17.64 17.37
CA ASP A 54 -11.49 -16.63 16.30
C ASP A 54 -10.35 -15.63 16.33
N TYR A 55 -9.85 -15.25 17.53
CA TYR A 55 -8.60 -14.53 17.66
C TYR A 55 -7.45 -15.24 16.91
N ARG A 56 -7.29 -16.56 17.14
CA ARG A 56 -6.22 -17.34 16.48
C ARG A 56 -6.39 -17.43 14.97
N LYS A 57 -7.64 -17.54 14.47
CA LYS A 57 -7.94 -17.55 13.05
C LYS A 57 -7.60 -16.20 12.40
N LEU A 58 -8.10 -15.07 12.93
CA LEU A 58 -7.78 -13.71 12.47
C LEU A 58 -6.28 -13.42 12.49
N LYS A 59 -5.54 -13.98 13.50
CA LYS A 59 -4.09 -13.86 13.58
C LYS A 59 -3.37 -14.71 12.54
N ARG A 60 -3.81 -15.93 12.29
CA ARG A 60 -3.14 -16.87 11.39
C ARG A 60 -3.32 -16.52 9.92
N TYR A 61 -4.53 -16.15 9.52
CA TYR A 61 -4.92 -15.97 8.13
C TYR A 61 -4.87 -14.51 7.65
N TRP A 62 -4.08 -13.67 8.30
CA TRP A 62 -3.98 -12.25 7.97
C TRP A 62 -3.54 -11.95 6.53
N LYS A 63 -2.76 -12.83 5.91
CA LYS A 63 -2.29 -12.68 4.54
C LYS A 63 -3.43 -12.75 3.51
N LEU A 64 -4.48 -13.48 3.81
CA LEU A 64 -5.63 -13.61 2.92
C LEU A 64 -6.36 -12.26 2.75
N PHE A 65 -6.39 -11.42 3.79
CA PHE A 65 -6.95 -10.07 3.69
C PHE A 65 -6.22 -9.18 2.69
N LEU A 66 -4.95 -9.47 2.39
CA LEU A 66 -4.12 -8.69 1.48
C LEU A 66 -4.12 -9.21 0.05
N LYS A 67 -4.64 -10.42 -0.17
CA LYS A 67 -4.88 -10.95 -1.51
C LYS A 67 -6.04 -10.19 -2.16
N GLU A 68 -6.02 -10.08 -3.47
CA GLU A 68 -7.23 -9.70 -4.19
C GLU A 68 -8.28 -10.79 -4.05
N SER A 69 -9.55 -10.38 -4.05
CA SER A 69 -10.66 -11.35 -3.96
C SER A 69 -10.61 -12.40 -5.08
N ASN A 70 -10.16 -12.01 -6.26
CA ASN A 70 -10.01 -12.91 -7.42
C ASN A 70 -8.80 -13.86 -7.32
N ASP A 71 -7.83 -13.55 -6.46
CA ASP A 71 -6.63 -14.38 -6.23
C ASP A 71 -6.82 -15.37 -5.06
N LEU A 72 -7.98 -15.32 -4.39
CA LEU A 72 -8.33 -16.30 -3.38
C LEU A 72 -8.67 -17.64 -4.05
N ASP A 73 -8.08 -18.71 -3.55
CA ASP A 73 -8.36 -20.05 -4.04
C ASP A 73 -9.77 -20.50 -3.61
N TYR A 74 -10.66 -20.69 -4.59
CA TYR A 74 -12.01 -21.17 -4.40
C TYR A 74 -12.20 -22.64 -4.89
N GLN A 75 -11.16 -23.23 -5.50
CA GLN A 75 -11.24 -24.57 -6.11
C GLN A 75 -10.57 -25.64 -5.28
N THR A 76 -9.44 -25.29 -4.63
CA THR A 76 -8.61 -26.28 -3.92
C THR A 76 -9.02 -26.36 -2.46
N TYR A 77 -9.51 -27.53 -2.08
CA TYR A 77 -9.90 -27.83 -0.71
C TYR A 77 -8.70 -28.33 0.10
N HIS A 78 -8.40 -27.68 1.23
CA HIS A 78 -7.35 -28.10 2.16
C HIS A 78 -7.91 -28.26 3.57
N TYR A 79 -7.30 -29.19 4.35
CA TYR A 79 -7.64 -29.33 5.76
C TYR A 79 -7.00 -28.21 6.58
N TYR A 80 -7.83 -27.35 7.16
CA TYR A 80 -7.37 -26.27 8.02
C TYR A 80 -7.59 -26.58 9.51
N ARG A 81 -6.47 -26.84 10.22
CA ARG A 81 -6.48 -27.27 11.61
C ARG A 81 -7.29 -26.35 12.55
N LEU A 82 -7.25 -25.01 12.35
CA LEU A 82 -8.00 -24.08 13.18
C LEU A 82 -9.50 -24.08 12.94
N PHE A 83 -9.92 -24.55 11.78
CA PHE A 83 -11.33 -24.75 11.42
C PHE A 83 -11.81 -26.19 11.67
N LYS A 84 -10.86 -27.16 11.76
CA LYS A 84 -11.13 -28.60 11.81
C LYS A 84 -12.01 -29.08 10.66
N LYS A 85 -11.85 -28.48 9.48
CA LYS A 85 -12.64 -28.73 8.27
C LYS A 85 -11.74 -28.67 7.04
N VAL A 86 -12.19 -29.33 5.99
CA VAL A 86 -11.64 -29.21 4.63
C VAL A 86 -12.43 -28.12 3.93
N ILE A 87 -11.79 -26.98 3.67
CA ILE A 87 -12.39 -25.76 3.13
C ILE A 87 -11.42 -25.04 2.19
N THR A 88 -11.94 -24.05 1.44
CA THR A 88 -11.16 -23.20 0.53
C THR A 88 -10.68 -21.91 1.22
N GLU A 89 -9.78 -21.15 0.56
CA GLU A 89 -9.39 -19.82 1.07
C GLU A 89 -10.58 -18.84 1.09
N THR A 90 -11.46 -18.92 0.10
CA THR A 90 -12.66 -18.09 0.03
C THR A 90 -13.58 -18.33 1.23
N GLU A 91 -13.86 -19.61 1.57
CA GLU A 91 -14.68 -19.95 2.74
C GLU A 91 -14.05 -19.47 4.07
N ILE A 92 -12.70 -19.47 4.16
CA ILE A 92 -12.01 -18.89 5.30
C ILE A 92 -12.29 -17.39 5.39
N MET A 93 -12.17 -16.66 4.25
CA MET A 93 -12.41 -15.22 4.23
C MET A 93 -13.86 -14.88 4.56
N ASP A 94 -14.83 -15.61 3.99
CA ASP A 94 -16.25 -15.42 4.30
C ASP A 94 -16.53 -15.58 5.80
N TYR A 95 -15.95 -16.61 6.41
CA TYR A 95 -16.04 -16.79 7.86
C TYR A 95 -15.41 -15.62 8.64
N LEU A 96 -14.19 -15.21 8.27
CA LEU A 96 -13.49 -14.14 9.00
C LEU A 96 -14.19 -12.79 8.87
N LEU A 97 -14.78 -12.51 7.71
CA LEU A 97 -15.55 -11.29 7.47
C LEU A 97 -16.92 -11.32 8.16
N SER A 98 -17.51 -12.49 8.37
CA SER A 98 -18.77 -12.61 9.12
C SER A 98 -18.64 -12.28 10.61
N LEU A 99 -17.43 -12.30 11.15
CA LEU A 99 -17.16 -12.00 12.56
C LEU A 99 -17.42 -10.54 12.95
N ASN A 100 -17.30 -9.61 12.00
CA ASN A 100 -17.46 -8.19 12.28
C ASN A 100 -17.88 -7.42 11.02
N SER A 101 -19.03 -6.74 11.07
CA SER A 101 -19.56 -5.98 9.94
C SER A 101 -18.63 -4.85 9.49
N GLN A 102 -18.04 -4.13 10.42
CA GLN A 102 -17.12 -3.03 10.12
C GLN A 102 -15.84 -3.50 9.41
N LEU A 103 -15.34 -4.70 9.78
CA LEU A 103 -14.21 -5.34 9.08
C LEU A 103 -14.63 -5.76 7.67
N LYS A 104 -15.84 -6.28 7.49
CA LYS A 104 -16.39 -6.68 6.18
C LYS A 104 -16.50 -5.48 5.25
N GLU A 105 -17.13 -4.40 5.69
CA GLU A 105 -17.28 -3.16 4.89
C GLU A 105 -15.92 -2.52 4.55
N THR A 106 -15.00 -2.51 5.53
CA THR A 106 -13.64 -2.01 5.30
C THR A 106 -12.88 -2.87 4.26
N TYR A 107 -13.07 -4.19 4.29
CA TYR A 107 -12.47 -5.11 3.32
C TYR A 107 -13.07 -4.91 1.92
N GLN A 108 -14.39 -4.78 1.80
CA GLN A 108 -15.04 -4.55 0.52
C GLN A 108 -14.54 -3.27 -0.13
N LEU A 109 -14.55 -2.16 0.60
CA LEU A 109 -14.03 -0.89 0.10
C LEU A 109 -12.55 -0.99 -0.31
N TYR A 110 -11.73 -1.74 0.46
CA TYR A 110 -10.34 -1.99 0.10
C TYR A 110 -10.21 -2.70 -1.25
N GLN A 111 -11.00 -3.75 -1.49
CA GLN A 111 -11.00 -4.50 -2.75
C GLN A 111 -11.43 -3.64 -3.93
N ASP A 112 -12.49 -2.83 -3.75
CA ASP A 112 -13.01 -1.95 -4.80
C ASP A 112 -11.98 -0.87 -5.18
N LEU A 113 -11.34 -0.23 -4.19
CA LEU A 113 -10.28 0.76 -4.44
C LEU A 113 -9.05 0.12 -5.10
N LEU A 114 -8.69 -1.11 -4.71
CA LEU A 114 -7.59 -1.84 -5.31
C LEU A 114 -7.88 -2.18 -6.78
N TYR A 115 -9.09 -2.62 -7.07
CA TYR A 115 -9.56 -2.90 -8.43
C TYR A 115 -9.48 -1.65 -9.32
N CYS A 116 -10.05 -0.51 -8.88
CA CYS A 116 -9.98 0.75 -9.62
C CYS A 116 -8.53 1.20 -9.86
N SER A 117 -7.67 1.04 -8.84
CA SER A 117 -6.25 1.38 -8.97
C SER A 117 -5.54 0.54 -10.02
N LYS A 118 -5.81 -0.77 -10.09
CA LYS A 118 -5.23 -1.68 -11.10
C LYS A 118 -5.76 -1.44 -12.50
N LYS A 119 -7.07 -1.21 -12.63
CA LYS A 119 -7.71 -0.92 -13.91
C LYS A 119 -7.45 0.49 -14.44
N ASN A 120 -6.70 1.31 -13.67
CA ASN A 120 -6.45 2.72 -13.99
C ASN A 120 -7.74 3.54 -14.11
N ASP A 121 -8.78 3.16 -13.36
CA ASP A 121 -10.08 3.83 -13.32
C ASP A 121 -10.08 4.92 -12.24
N TYR A 122 -9.77 6.16 -12.66
CA TYR A 122 -9.76 7.30 -11.74
C TYR A 122 -11.17 7.71 -11.30
N GLU A 123 -12.16 7.70 -12.21
CA GLU A 123 -13.50 8.15 -11.87
C GLU A 123 -14.16 7.18 -10.88
N GLY A 124 -14.09 5.87 -11.12
CA GLY A 124 -14.55 4.87 -10.16
C GLY A 124 -13.84 4.99 -8.81
N PHE A 125 -12.52 5.19 -8.80
CA PHE A 125 -11.75 5.41 -7.58
C PHE A 125 -12.21 6.66 -6.80
N LYS A 126 -12.45 7.77 -7.50
CA LYS A 126 -12.94 9.03 -6.94
C LYS A 126 -14.35 8.87 -6.36
N ASP A 127 -15.25 8.21 -7.11
CA ASP A 127 -16.64 8.03 -6.69
C ASP A 127 -16.74 7.15 -5.45
N LEU A 128 -15.98 6.05 -5.37
CA LEU A 128 -15.86 5.24 -4.16
C LEU A 128 -15.44 6.08 -2.95
N ILE A 129 -14.44 6.95 -3.11
CA ILE A 129 -13.97 7.83 -2.03
C ILE A 129 -15.04 8.85 -1.63
N LEU A 130 -15.77 9.45 -2.59
CA LEU A 130 -16.74 10.50 -2.30
C LEU A 130 -18.05 9.96 -1.73
N MET A 131 -18.53 8.81 -2.23
CA MET A 131 -19.82 8.21 -1.85
C MET A 131 -19.75 7.39 -0.55
N THR A 132 -18.54 7.05 -0.11
CA THR A 132 -18.38 6.24 1.10
C THR A 132 -18.99 6.92 2.33
N LYS A 133 -19.91 6.23 3.00
CA LYS A 133 -20.54 6.65 4.24
C LYS A 133 -19.61 6.40 5.43
N LYS A 134 -19.37 7.42 6.24
CA LYS A 134 -18.43 7.36 7.35
C LYS A 134 -18.82 6.32 8.43
N HIS A 135 -20.10 6.14 8.70
CA HIS A 135 -20.58 5.32 9.82
C HIS A 135 -20.44 3.79 9.61
N GLU A 136 -20.15 3.36 8.39
CA GLU A 136 -20.01 1.94 8.04
C GLU A 136 -18.57 1.45 8.13
N LEU A 137 -17.61 2.38 8.12
CA LEU A 137 -16.18 2.07 8.09
C LEU A 137 -15.52 2.08 9.46
N SER A 138 -14.37 1.43 9.54
CA SER A 138 -13.49 1.57 10.70
C SER A 138 -12.88 2.97 10.79
N PRO A 139 -12.59 3.51 11.99
CA PRO A 139 -11.96 4.82 12.14
C PRO A 139 -10.62 4.96 11.41
N SER A 140 -9.89 3.85 11.26
CA SER A 140 -8.62 3.83 10.50
C SER A 140 -8.84 4.00 9.00
N MET A 141 -9.90 3.39 8.46
CA MET A 141 -10.25 3.53 7.05
C MET A 141 -10.85 4.91 6.79
N GLU A 142 -11.70 5.42 7.67
CA GLU A 142 -12.21 6.81 7.57
C GLU A 142 -11.09 7.84 7.47
N THR A 143 -10.09 7.75 8.34
CA THR A 143 -8.92 8.64 8.31
C THR A 143 -8.17 8.53 6.98
N SER A 144 -8.04 7.32 6.44
CA SER A 144 -7.39 7.09 5.14
C SER A 144 -8.20 7.68 4.00
N ILE A 145 -9.52 7.50 3.99
CA ILE A 145 -10.43 8.10 2.99
C ILE A 145 -10.39 9.63 3.05
N LEU A 146 -10.39 10.23 4.23
CA LEU A 146 -10.23 11.69 4.38
C LEU A 146 -8.90 12.17 3.80
N THR A 147 -7.84 11.41 4.01
CA THR A 147 -6.52 11.71 3.44
C THR A 147 -6.56 11.61 1.91
N LEU A 148 -7.19 10.58 1.36
CA LEU A 148 -7.34 10.42 -0.09
C LEU A 148 -8.19 11.55 -0.68
N LYS A 149 -9.32 11.94 -0.04
CA LYS A 149 -10.16 13.08 -0.45
C LYS A 149 -9.34 14.37 -0.57
N LYS A 150 -8.50 14.68 0.42
CA LYS A 150 -7.63 15.85 0.42
C LYS A 150 -6.64 15.87 -0.75
N HIS A 151 -6.25 14.71 -1.24
CA HIS A 151 -5.23 14.58 -2.29
C HIS A 151 -5.78 14.17 -3.66
N LEU A 152 -7.12 14.15 -3.86
CA LEU A 152 -7.76 13.77 -5.12
C LEU A 152 -7.17 14.45 -6.36
N PRO A 153 -6.89 15.78 -6.38
CA PRO A 153 -6.30 16.42 -7.55
C PRO A 153 -4.93 15.85 -7.94
N ARG A 154 -4.11 15.47 -6.95
CA ARG A 154 -2.79 14.87 -7.18
C ARG A 154 -2.90 13.39 -7.54
N ILE A 155 -3.90 12.69 -6.98
CA ILE A 155 -4.21 11.30 -7.32
C ILE A 155 -4.67 11.21 -8.78
N LYS A 156 -5.39 12.21 -9.30
CA LYS A 156 -5.73 12.29 -10.72
C LYS A 156 -4.47 12.22 -11.61
N ASN A 157 -3.44 12.99 -11.26
CA ASN A 157 -2.17 12.96 -11.98
C ASN A 157 -1.53 11.56 -11.94
N THR A 158 -1.69 10.82 -10.85
CA THR A 158 -1.18 9.44 -10.71
C THR A 158 -1.83 8.49 -11.71
N PHE A 159 -3.12 8.61 -11.94
CA PHE A 159 -3.84 7.78 -12.91
C PHE A 159 -3.54 8.17 -14.36
N GLN A 160 -3.14 9.41 -14.61
CA GLN A 160 -2.76 9.92 -15.93
C GLN A 160 -1.28 9.70 -16.27
N SER A 161 -0.45 9.42 -15.25
CA SER A 161 1.00 9.26 -15.41
C SER A 161 1.41 7.79 -15.49
N THR A 162 2.36 7.50 -16.35
CA THR A 162 3.06 6.21 -16.39
C THR A 162 4.32 6.19 -15.51
N LEU A 163 4.64 7.32 -14.85
CA LEU A 163 5.83 7.45 -14.02
C LEU A 163 5.69 6.67 -12.71
N SER A 164 6.75 5.99 -12.32
CA SER A 164 6.87 5.33 -11.02
C SER A 164 8.19 5.73 -10.35
N ASN A 165 8.22 5.65 -9.01
CA ASN A 165 9.45 5.91 -8.25
C ASN A 165 10.47 4.76 -8.31
N GLY A 166 10.21 3.69 -9.06
CA GLY A 166 11.05 2.49 -9.08
C GLY A 166 12.51 2.76 -9.44
N SER A 167 12.76 3.59 -10.46
CA SER A 167 14.12 3.97 -10.87
C SER A 167 14.83 4.81 -9.81
N LEU A 168 14.12 5.74 -9.16
CA LEU A 168 14.66 6.56 -8.08
C LEU A 168 14.96 5.70 -6.84
N GLU A 169 14.04 4.81 -6.46
CA GLU A 169 14.23 3.87 -5.35
C GLU A 169 15.42 2.94 -5.62
N GLY A 170 15.58 2.43 -6.84
CA GLY A 170 16.75 1.67 -7.26
C GLY A 170 18.05 2.45 -7.09
N SER A 171 18.07 3.72 -7.50
CA SER A 171 19.21 4.62 -7.31
C SER A 171 19.51 4.88 -5.84
N ILE A 172 18.49 5.18 -5.03
CA ILE A 172 18.65 5.37 -3.58
C ILE A 172 19.18 4.10 -2.91
N ASN A 173 18.70 2.93 -3.31
CA ASN A 173 19.17 1.65 -2.77
C ASN A 173 20.63 1.39 -3.15
N LYS A 174 21.07 1.72 -4.39
CA LYS A 174 22.47 1.67 -4.80
C LYS A 174 23.33 2.60 -3.94
N ILE A 175 22.89 3.83 -3.68
CA ILE A 175 23.58 4.79 -2.82
C ILE A 175 23.72 4.26 -1.38
N LYS A 176 22.65 3.68 -0.83
CA LYS A 176 22.67 3.04 0.50
C LYS A 176 23.63 1.84 0.53
N LEU A 177 23.68 1.05 -0.55
CA LEU A 177 24.58 -0.08 -0.68
C LEU A 177 26.05 0.38 -0.69
N ILE A 178 26.39 1.42 -1.47
CA ILE A 178 27.73 2.02 -1.49
C ILE A 178 28.18 2.40 -0.07
N LYS A 179 27.31 3.07 0.69
CA LYS A 179 27.59 3.42 2.10
C LYS A 179 27.80 2.19 2.99
N ARG A 180 27.01 1.15 2.80
CA ARG A 180 27.05 -0.10 3.60
C ARG A 180 28.33 -0.89 3.33
N ILE A 181 28.72 -1.06 2.06
CA ILE A 181 29.93 -1.81 1.66
C ILE A 181 31.19 -1.14 2.22
N ALA A 182 31.20 0.19 2.27
CA ALA A 182 32.33 0.96 2.81
C ALA A 182 32.33 1.08 4.35
N TYR A 183 31.42 0.38 5.04
CA TYR A 183 31.23 0.50 6.51
C TYR A 183 31.03 1.96 6.98
N GLY A 184 30.61 2.85 6.09
CA GLY A 184 30.40 4.26 6.29
C GLY A 184 31.50 5.13 5.66
N TYR A 185 31.28 6.45 5.70
CA TYR A 185 32.22 7.47 5.22
C TYR A 185 32.36 8.54 6.28
N ARG A 186 33.59 8.89 6.65
CA ARG A 186 33.86 10.01 7.55
C ARG A 186 33.77 11.34 6.79
N ASN A 187 34.15 11.37 5.52
CA ASN A 187 34.14 12.55 4.67
C ASN A 187 32.99 12.45 3.66
N PHE A 188 32.12 13.47 3.66
CA PHE A 188 30.99 13.55 2.73
C PHE A 188 31.45 13.65 1.27
N TYR A 189 32.50 14.38 0.97
CA TYR A 189 32.98 14.56 -0.40
C TYR A 189 33.46 13.23 -1.00
N ASN A 190 34.19 12.40 -0.26
CA ASN A 190 34.59 11.08 -0.70
C ASN A 190 33.36 10.18 -0.95
N TYR A 191 32.32 10.30 -0.15
CA TYR A 191 31.08 9.58 -0.38
C TYR A 191 30.36 10.06 -1.63
N ARG A 192 30.24 11.35 -1.82
CA ARG A 192 29.67 11.97 -3.02
C ARG A 192 30.40 11.51 -4.29
N ASP A 193 31.71 11.59 -4.29
CA ASP A 193 32.54 11.24 -5.44
C ASP A 193 32.43 9.76 -5.78
N ARG A 194 32.36 8.89 -4.78
CA ARG A 194 32.09 7.45 -4.99
C ARG A 194 30.72 7.20 -5.59
N ILE A 195 29.69 7.94 -5.17
CA ILE A 195 28.35 7.87 -5.77
C ILE A 195 28.44 8.31 -7.23
N LEU A 196 29.00 9.48 -7.51
CA LEU A 196 29.11 10.01 -8.88
C LEU A 196 29.83 9.05 -9.80
N LEU A 197 30.98 8.50 -9.40
CA LEU A 197 31.71 7.48 -10.15
C LEU A 197 30.84 6.24 -10.43
N SER A 198 30.10 5.77 -9.42
CA SER A 198 29.26 4.57 -9.57
C SER A 198 28.06 4.76 -10.50
N PHE A 199 27.68 5.98 -10.81
CA PHE A 199 26.61 6.32 -11.75
C PHE A 199 27.13 6.82 -13.10
N SER A 200 28.41 7.23 -13.22
CA SER A 200 29.03 7.70 -14.48
C SER A 200 29.33 6.56 -15.46
N ASP A 201 29.58 5.35 -14.97
CA ASP A 201 29.92 4.18 -15.81
C ASP A 201 28.79 3.73 -16.75
N LYS A 202 27.59 4.28 -16.62
CA LYS A 202 26.48 4.02 -17.55
C LYS A 202 26.57 4.82 -18.87
N LYS A 203 27.51 5.74 -19.02
CA LYS A 203 27.62 6.58 -20.21
C LYS A 203 28.48 5.97 -21.35
N ILE A 204 29.09 4.82 -21.16
CA ILE A 204 29.95 4.21 -22.20
C ILE A 204 29.19 3.28 -23.15
N GLY A 205 27.86 3.20 -23.08
CA GLY A 205 27.14 2.22 -23.89
C GLY A 205 25.76 2.56 -24.44
N ASN A 206 25.23 3.79 -24.29
CA ASN A 206 24.04 4.18 -25.07
C ASN A 206 23.80 5.70 -25.01
N GLU A 207 23.93 6.33 -26.17
CA GLU A 207 23.40 7.66 -26.47
C GLU A 207 21.86 7.59 -26.50
N ASN A 208 21.20 7.65 -25.38
CA ASN A 208 19.82 8.03 -25.32
C ASN A 208 19.50 8.71 -23.98
N ALA A 209 19.04 9.92 -24.10
CA ALA A 209 18.80 10.92 -23.09
C ALA A 209 18.24 10.38 -21.77
N MET A 210 18.98 10.61 -20.67
CA MET A 210 18.39 10.60 -19.33
C MET A 210 17.57 11.89 -19.15
N VAL A 211 16.27 11.79 -19.23
CA VAL A 211 15.36 12.78 -18.64
C VAL A 211 15.40 12.55 -17.14
N PHE A 212 16.00 13.46 -16.40
CA PHE A 212 15.87 13.48 -14.94
C PHE A 212 14.46 13.96 -14.60
N ALA A 213 13.58 13.03 -14.20
CA ALA A 213 12.38 13.39 -13.51
C ALA A 213 12.79 13.75 -12.06
N ALA A 214 12.64 15.02 -11.71
CA ALA A 214 12.84 15.56 -10.38
C ALA A 214 11.71 15.14 -9.41
#